data_97cd0b9e11af0b4bba0dbf83dc6ad2bc
#
_entry.id   97cd0b9e11af0b4bba0dbf83dc6ad2bc
#
_cell.length_a   1.000
_cell.length_b   1.000
_cell.length_c   1.000
_cell.angle_alpha   90.00
_cell.angle_beta   90.00
_cell.angle_gamma   90.00
#
_symmetry.space_group_name_H-M   'P 1'
#
loop_
_entity.id
_entity.type
_entity.pdbx_description
1 polymer ?
#
loop_
_entity_poly.entity_id
_entity_poly.type
_entity_poly.pdbx_seq_one_letter_code
_entity_poly.pdbx_strand_id
1 'polypeptide(L)'
;MRVQSTVSLDASTVDVFPFVSDLDRYREWMPLVHNARTNGDGAWLVELRAKVGPLARSKRLRMTRTEMTIPASSGDDGKVVFERSEVDGKKHSPWILTVNVHAVGESSRVDVDLEYQGSLWTGGILEQVLHHNIDAGREGLRRVTSR
;
A
#
# COMPACT_ATOMS: atom_id res chain seq x y z
N MET A 1 -12.58 9.32 -1.40
CA MET A 1 -11.68 9.80 -0.31
C MET A 1 -10.24 9.48 -0.67
N ARG A 2 -9.33 10.32 -0.25
CA ARG A 2 -7.90 10.15 -0.54
C ARG A 2 -7.09 10.26 0.75
N VAL A 3 -6.17 9.33 0.94
CA VAL A 3 -5.22 9.35 2.06
C VAL A 3 -3.81 9.35 1.48
N GLN A 4 -2.97 10.30 1.91
CA GLN A 4 -1.61 10.46 1.42
C GLN A 4 -0.63 10.43 2.57
N SER A 5 0.55 9.84 2.34
CA SER A 5 1.63 9.81 3.32
C SER A 5 2.97 9.81 2.60
N THR A 6 3.98 10.39 3.26
CA THR A 6 5.34 10.47 2.73
C THR A 6 6.31 10.02 3.82
N VAL A 7 7.32 9.25 3.45
CA VAL A 7 8.38 8.82 4.35
C VAL A 7 9.74 8.91 3.66
N SER A 8 10.74 9.42 4.38
CA SER A 8 12.14 9.42 3.94
C SER A 8 12.86 8.22 4.53
N LEU A 9 13.65 7.54 3.69
CA LEU A 9 14.34 6.30 4.05
C LEU A 9 15.83 6.40 3.73
N ASP A 10 16.67 5.83 4.59
CA ASP A 10 18.12 5.73 4.38
C ASP A 10 18.49 4.49 3.55
N ALA A 11 17.69 4.22 2.54
CA ALA A 11 17.88 3.11 1.64
C ALA A 11 17.69 3.58 0.20
N SER A 12 18.37 2.95 -0.75
CA SER A 12 18.25 3.29 -2.16
C SER A 12 16.89 2.88 -2.72
N THR A 13 16.49 3.49 -3.83
CA THR A 13 15.24 3.13 -4.51
C THR A 13 15.20 1.66 -4.91
N VAL A 14 16.34 1.10 -5.31
CA VAL A 14 16.46 -0.33 -5.67
C VAL A 14 16.20 -1.23 -4.47
N ASP A 15 16.68 -0.85 -3.28
CA ASP A 15 16.49 -1.64 -2.06
C ASP A 15 15.06 -1.51 -1.50
N VAL A 16 14.45 -0.36 -1.69
CA VAL A 16 13.07 -0.09 -1.20
C VAL A 16 12.01 -0.72 -2.10
N PHE A 17 12.21 -0.67 -3.40
CA PHE A 17 11.17 -1.02 -4.37
C PHE A 17 10.57 -2.43 -4.18
N PRO A 18 11.33 -3.49 -3.87
CA PRO A 18 10.76 -4.81 -3.64
C PRO A 18 9.70 -4.86 -2.52
N PHE A 19 9.81 -3.99 -1.52
CA PHE A 19 8.84 -3.94 -0.42
C PHE A 19 7.51 -3.31 -0.81
N VAL A 20 7.47 -2.51 -1.86
CA VAL A 20 6.27 -1.77 -2.29
C VAL A 20 5.68 -2.27 -3.60
N SER A 21 6.43 -3.07 -4.39
CA SER A 21 6.01 -3.53 -5.70
C SER A 21 5.13 -4.79 -5.68
N ASP A 22 5.18 -5.58 -4.60
CA ASP A 22 4.40 -6.79 -4.42
C ASP A 22 3.53 -6.67 -3.15
N LEU A 23 2.22 -6.79 -3.30
CA LEU A 23 1.29 -6.61 -2.17
C LEU A 23 1.45 -7.69 -1.10
N ASP A 24 1.94 -8.88 -1.43
CA ASP A 24 2.19 -9.94 -0.45
C ASP A 24 3.31 -9.57 0.53
N ARG A 25 4.13 -8.57 0.24
CA ARG A 25 5.14 -8.06 1.15
C ARG A 25 4.66 -6.93 2.05
N TYR A 26 3.48 -6.35 1.78
CA TYR A 26 2.95 -5.23 2.57
C TYR A 26 2.69 -5.59 4.03
N ARG A 27 2.34 -6.84 4.33
CA ARG A 27 2.14 -7.27 5.72
C ARG A 27 3.41 -7.15 6.58
N GLU A 28 4.59 -7.06 5.96
CA GLU A 28 5.86 -6.90 6.66
C GLU A 28 6.03 -5.49 7.25
N TRP A 29 5.32 -4.50 6.70
CA TRP A 29 5.52 -3.12 7.09
C TRP A 29 4.22 -2.29 7.22
N MET A 30 3.11 -2.71 6.60
CA MET A 30 1.84 -1.98 6.62
C MET A 30 0.82 -2.70 7.51
N PRO A 31 0.55 -2.18 8.73
CA PRO A 31 -0.35 -2.86 9.69
C PRO A 31 -1.78 -3.07 9.18
N LEU A 32 -2.26 -2.19 8.28
CA LEU A 32 -3.59 -2.33 7.68
C LEU A 32 -3.75 -3.63 6.90
N VAL A 33 -2.66 -4.12 6.29
CA VAL A 33 -2.67 -5.36 5.52
C VAL A 33 -2.47 -6.54 6.45
N HIS A 34 -3.57 -7.22 6.77
CA HIS A 34 -3.54 -8.41 7.62
C HIS A 34 -2.99 -9.61 6.86
N ASN A 35 -3.39 -9.78 5.61
CA ASN A 35 -2.91 -10.82 4.72
C ASN A 35 -3.00 -10.37 3.27
N ALA A 36 -2.09 -10.85 2.45
CA ALA A 36 -2.13 -10.67 1.00
C ALA A 36 -1.45 -11.86 0.36
N ARG A 37 -2.14 -12.51 -0.57
CA ARG A 37 -1.62 -13.68 -1.28
C ARG A 37 -1.82 -13.52 -2.78
N THR A 38 -0.90 -14.04 -3.55
CA THR A 38 -0.98 -14.00 -5.01
C THR A 38 -2.23 -14.74 -5.52
N ASN A 39 -2.86 -14.17 -6.55
CA ASN A 39 -4.05 -14.71 -7.20
C ASN A 39 -3.92 -14.53 -8.71
N GLY A 40 -2.94 -15.21 -9.30
CA GLY A 40 -2.55 -15.02 -10.69
C GLY A 40 -1.44 -14.00 -10.87
N ASP A 41 -0.98 -13.77 -12.08
CA ASP A 41 0.08 -12.82 -12.37
C ASP A 41 -0.35 -11.39 -12.11
N GLY A 42 0.39 -10.70 -11.26
CA GLY A 42 0.12 -9.30 -10.94
C GLY A 42 -1.21 -9.06 -10.25
N ALA A 43 -1.73 -10.05 -9.54
CA ALA A 43 -2.98 -9.95 -8.79
C ALA A 43 -2.83 -10.56 -7.40
N TRP A 44 -3.55 -10.01 -6.43
CA TRP A 44 -3.53 -10.45 -5.04
C TRP A 44 -4.92 -10.41 -4.43
N LEU A 45 -5.19 -11.38 -3.56
CA LEU A 45 -6.31 -11.30 -2.62
C LEU A 45 -5.78 -10.67 -1.35
N VAL A 46 -6.30 -9.49 -1.02
CA VAL A 46 -5.84 -8.68 0.10
C VAL A 46 -6.92 -8.65 1.18
N GLU A 47 -6.53 -8.94 2.41
CA GLU A 47 -7.39 -8.74 3.58
C GLU A 47 -6.86 -7.55 4.38
N LEU A 48 -7.67 -6.50 4.43
CA LEU A 48 -7.44 -5.36 5.28
C LEU A 48 -8.13 -5.59 6.62
N ARG A 49 -7.45 -5.25 7.70
CA ARG A 49 -8.01 -5.38 9.03
C ARG A 49 -7.57 -4.23 9.92
N ALA A 50 -8.52 -3.63 10.60
CA ALA A 50 -8.23 -2.54 11.52
C ALA A 50 -9.18 -2.59 12.72
N LYS A 51 -8.72 -2.07 13.85
CA LYS A 51 -9.54 -1.92 15.04
C LYS A 51 -10.24 -0.57 15.01
N VAL A 52 -11.55 -0.60 15.30
CA VAL A 52 -12.37 0.59 15.44
C VAL A 52 -12.99 0.51 16.85
N GLY A 53 -12.37 1.19 17.82
CA GLY A 53 -12.74 1.04 19.23
C GLY A 53 -12.53 -0.41 19.70
N PRO A 54 -13.51 -1.03 20.38
CA PRO A 54 -13.41 -2.42 20.83
C PRO A 54 -13.64 -3.45 19.72
N LEU A 55 -14.00 -3.02 18.51
CA LEU A 55 -14.35 -3.89 17.39
C LEU A 55 -13.21 -3.95 16.36
N ALA A 56 -13.01 -5.13 15.79
CA ALA A 56 -12.16 -5.29 14.61
C ALA A 56 -13.05 -5.36 13.36
N ARG A 57 -12.61 -4.70 12.29
CA ARG A 57 -13.27 -4.70 10.98
C ARG A 57 -12.31 -5.24 9.93
N SER A 58 -12.84 -6.04 9.03
CA SER A 58 -12.07 -6.61 7.92
C SER A 58 -12.74 -6.30 6.60
N LYS A 59 -11.93 -6.17 5.56
CA LYS A 59 -12.41 -6.06 4.18
C LYS A 59 -11.48 -6.86 3.28
N ARG A 60 -12.08 -7.62 2.36
CA ARG A 60 -11.34 -8.37 1.35
C ARG A 60 -11.49 -7.73 0.00
N LEU A 61 -10.37 -7.60 -0.70
CA LEU A 61 -10.28 -6.97 -2.01
C LEU A 61 -9.40 -7.84 -2.90
N ARG A 62 -9.76 -7.94 -4.19
CA ARG A 62 -8.79 -8.41 -5.18
C ARG A 62 -8.19 -7.18 -5.84
N MET A 63 -6.85 -7.06 -5.77
CA MET A 63 -6.10 -5.95 -6.34
C MET A 63 -5.20 -6.45 -7.46
N THR A 64 -5.11 -5.67 -8.53
CA THR A 64 -4.19 -5.96 -9.63
C THR A 64 -3.19 -4.84 -9.78
N ARG A 65 -1.96 -5.18 -10.15
CA ARG A 65 -0.92 -4.19 -10.46
C ARG A 65 -1.14 -3.72 -11.90
N THR A 66 -1.51 -2.45 -12.06
CA THR A 66 -1.86 -1.88 -13.36
C THR A 66 -0.73 -1.06 -13.97
N GLU A 67 0.24 -0.64 -13.16
CA GLU A 67 1.39 0.11 -13.64
C GLU A 67 2.60 -0.22 -12.77
N MET A 68 3.79 -0.36 -13.38
CA MET A 68 5.03 -0.57 -12.65
C MET A 68 6.22 -0.03 -13.44
N THR A 69 6.98 0.84 -12.81
CA THR A 69 8.28 1.30 -13.30
C THR A 69 9.32 0.89 -12.28
N ILE A 70 10.17 -0.06 -12.64
CA ILE A 70 11.22 -0.59 -11.76
C ILE A 70 12.43 0.32 -11.86
N PRO A 71 12.99 0.83 -10.74
CA PRO A 71 14.23 1.59 -10.79
C PRO A 71 15.38 0.69 -11.25
N ALA A 72 16.06 1.09 -12.33
CA ALA A 72 17.17 0.31 -12.89
C ALA A 72 18.44 0.47 -12.06
N SER A 73 18.57 1.60 -11.35
CA SER A 73 19.72 1.90 -10.49
C SER A 73 19.27 2.71 -9.29
N SER A 74 20.16 2.88 -8.29
CA SER A 74 19.87 3.63 -7.07
C SER A 74 19.54 5.10 -7.28
N GLY A 75 19.91 5.67 -8.44
CA GLY A 75 19.59 7.05 -8.80
C GLY A 75 18.27 7.22 -9.55
N ASP A 76 17.57 6.12 -9.83
CA ASP A 76 16.32 6.16 -10.61
C ASP A 76 15.10 6.09 -9.68
N ASP A 77 14.03 6.76 -10.11
CA ASP A 77 12.73 6.66 -9.44
C ASP A 77 12.02 5.37 -9.85
N GLY A 78 11.12 4.92 -8.96
CA GLY A 78 10.22 3.80 -9.22
C GLY A 78 8.77 4.19 -8.96
N LYS A 79 7.85 3.44 -9.54
CA LYS A 79 6.42 3.66 -9.34
C LYS A 79 5.66 2.35 -9.47
N VAL A 80 4.64 2.18 -8.65
CA VAL A 80 3.70 1.07 -8.77
C VAL A 80 2.30 1.56 -8.51
N VAL A 81 1.33 1.03 -9.26
CA VAL A 81 -0.09 1.31 -9.07
C VAL A 81 -0.84 -0.01 -8.96
N PHE A 82 -1.69 -0.12 -7.96
CA PHE A 82 -2.59 -1.25 -7.76
C PHE A 82 -4.02 -0.74 -7.79
N GLU A 83 -4.90 -1.46 -8.46
CA GLU A 83 -6.31 -1.12 -8.55
C GLU A 83 -7.19 -2.33 -8.24
N ARG A 84 -8.31 -2.07 -7.58
CA ARG A 84 -9.29 -3.11 -7.29
C ARG A 84 -9.85 -3.68 -8.59
N SER A 85 -9.81 -5.00 -8.73
CA SER A 85 -10.32 -5.73 -9.88
C SER A 85 -10.88 -7.06 -9.42
N GLU A 86 -12.19 -7.09 -9.14
CA GLU A 86 -12.87 -8.31 -8.72
C GLU A 86 -13.26 -9.15 -9.94
N VAL A 87 -13.37 -10.46 -9.73
CA VAL A 87 -13.68 -11.43 -10.79
C VAL A 87 -15.04 -12.10 -10.57
N ASP A 88 -15.87 -11.55 -9.71
CA ASP A 88 -17.19 -12.10 -9.37
C ASP A 88 -18.31 -11.62 -10.28
N GLY A 89 -18.00 -10.84 -11.32
CA GLY A 89 -18.98 -10.27 -12.24
C GLY A 89 -19.80 -9.12 -11.68
N LYS A 90 -19.54 -8.70 -10.45
CA LYS A 90 -20.25 -7.60 -9.79
C LYS A 90 -19.47 -6.31 -9.92
N LYS A 91 -20.20 -5.19 -9.85
CA LYS A 91 -19.60 -3.87 -9.82
C LYS A 91 -19.20 -3.52 -8.37
N HIS A 92 -17.96 -3.12 -8.18
CA HIS A 92 -17.41 -2.74 -6.87
C HIS A 92 -16.91 -1.30 -6.89
N SER A 93 -16.88 -0.69 -5.70
CA SER A 93 -16.30 0.64 -5.55
C SER A 93 -14.79 0.61 -5.83
N PRO A 94 -14.24 1.64 -6.50
CA PRO A 94 -12.82 1.66 -6.83
C PRO A 94 -11.93 1.86 -5.59
N TRP A 95 -10.79 1.19 -5.62
CA TRP A 95 -9.66 1.37 -4.70
C TRP A 95 -8.40 1.44 -5.56
N ILE A 96 -7.64 2.54 -5.42
CA ILE A 96 -6.42 2.75 -6.19
C ILE A 96 -5.30 3.13 -5.22
N LEU A 97 -4.26 2.31 -5.21
CA LEU A 97 -3.06 2.56 -4.42
C LEU A 97 -1.92 2.93 -5.36
N THR A 98 -1.38 4.12 -5.20
CA THR A 98 -0.20 4.57 -5.97
C THR A 98 0.97 4.75 -5.01
N VAL A 99 2.10 4.16 -5.33
CA VAL A 99 3.34 4.32 -4.57
C VAL A 99 4.44 4.82 -5.50
N ASN A 100 4.99 5.99 -5.19
CA ASN A 100 6.12 6.56 -5.89
C ASN A 100 7.35 6.49 -4.98
N VAL A 101 8.44 5.96 -5.52
CA VAL A 101 9.72 5.89 -4.83
C VAL A 101 10.68 6.83 -5.54
N HIS A 102 11.05 7.92 -4.88
CA HIS A 102 11.92 8.94 -5.45
C HIS A 102 13.35 8.78 -4.94
N ALA A 103 14.30 8.86 -5.85
CA ALA A 103 15.71 8.88 -5.50
C ALA A 103 16.08 10.25 -4.90
N VAL A 104 16.75 10.24 -3.74
CA VAL A 104 17.26 11.43 -3.06
C VAL A 104 18.72 11.13 -2.73
N GLY A 105 19.63 11.37 -3.70
CA GLY A 105 21.01 10.90 -3.60
C GLY A 105 21.04 9.37 -3.51
N GLU A 106 21.66 8.83 -2.47
CA GLU A 106 21.68 7.38 -2.19
C GLU A 106 20.53 6.92 -1.30
N SER A 107 19.70 7.85 -0.86
CA SER A 107 18.50 7.61 -0.07
C SER A 107 17.25 7.68 -0.93
N SER A 108 16.09 7.54 -0.33
CA SER A 108 14.82 7.60 -1.05
C SER A 108 13.72 8.28 -0.25
N ARG A 109 12.71 8.75 -0.98
CA ARG A 109 11.44 9.22 -0.41
C ARG A 109 10.31 8.41 -1.03
N VAL A 110 9.44 7.87 -0.21
CA VAL A 110 8.28 7.10 -0.66
C VAL A 110 7.02 7.91 -0.41
N ASP A 111 6.26 8.15 -1.48
CA ASP A 111 4.95 8.79 -1.43
C ASP A 111 3.87 7.72 -1.66
N VAL A 112 2.96 7.59 -0.70
CA VAL A 112 1.84 6.65 -0.77
C VAL A 112 0.55 7.44 -0.93
N ASP A 113 -0.27 7.06 -1.90
CA ASP A 113 -1.55 7.71 -2.19
C ASP A 113 -2.61 6.60 -2.34
N LEU A 114 -3.61 6.62 -1.47
CA LEU A 114 -4.74 5.70 -1.52
C LEU A 114 -6.01 6.49 -1.82
N GLU A 115 -6.61 6.21 -2.98
CA GLU A 115 -7.95 6.69 -3.32
C GLU A 115 -8.94 5.55 -3.21
N TYR A 116 -10.07 5.81 -2.56
CA TYR A 116 -11.11 4.80 -2.44
C TYR A 116 -12.49 5.44 -2.39
N GLN A 117 -13.49 4.67 -2.82
CA GLN A 117 -14.91 5.01 -2.73
C GLN A 117 -15.66 3.88 -2.04
N GLY A 118 -16.88 4.18 -1.60
CA GLY A 118 -17.71 3.22 -0.89
C GLY A 118 -17.59 3.35 0.63
N SER A 119 -18.41 2.59 1.32
CA SER A 119 -18.44 2.57 2.79
C SER A 119 -17.80 1.27 3.29
N LEU A 120 -16.62 1.38 3.89
CA LEU A 120 -16.04 0.28 4.65
C LEU A 120 -16.61 0.30 6.07
N TRP A 121 -16.71 1.51 6.63
CA TRP A 121 -17.26 1.80 7.94
C TRP A 121 -18.01 3.13 7.84
N THR A 122 -18.95 3.38 8.72
CA THR A 122 -19.74 4.62 8.71
C THR A 122 -19.02 5.77 9.40
N GLY A 123 -19.12 6.98 8.80
CA GLY A 123 -18.62 8.22 9.36
C GLY A 123 -17.14 8.49 9.19
N GLY A 124 -16.64 9.53 9.84
CA GLY A 124 -15.23 9.96 9.75
C GLY A 124 -14.23 9.03 10.43
N ILE A 125 -14.71 7.97 11.09
CA ILE A 125 -13.86 6.99 11.77
C ILE A 125 -12.93 6.28 10.79
N LEU A 126 -13.42 5.96 9.59
CA LEU A 126 -12.61 5.27 8.56
C LEU A 126 -11.37 6.09 8.19
N GLU A 127 -11.54 7.39 7.98
CA GLU A 127 -10.43 8.26 7.61
C GLU A 127 -9.34 8.27 8.68
N GLN A 128 -9.74 8.41 9.95
CA GLN A 128 -8.81 8.38 11.07
C GLN A 128 -8.07 7.04 11.18
N VAL A 129 -8.79 5.93 10.99
CA VAL A 129 -8.21 4.59 11.04
C VAL A 129 -7.19 4.40 9.91
N LEU A 130 -7.51 4.85 8.70
CA LEU A 130 -6.61 4.76 7.56
C LEU A 130 -5.37 5.63 7.76
N HIS A 131 -5.52 6.87 8.22
CA HIS A 131 -4.39 7.74 8.54
C HIS A 131 -3.46 7.12 9.58
N HIS A 132 -4.04 6.61 10.67
CA HIS A 132 -3.26 5.97 11.73
C HIS A 132 -2.47 4.76 11.21
N ASN A 133 -3.10 3.90 10.41
CA ASN A 133 -2.44 2.70 9.88
C ASN A 133 -1.39 3.03 8.83
N ILE A 134 -1.64 4.03 8.00
CA ILE A 134 -0.66 4.47 7.01
C ILE A 134 0.55 5.13 7.69
N ASP A 135 0.33 5.92 8.73
CA ASP A 135 1.43 6.49 9.52
C ASP A 135 2.24 5.40 10.23
N ALA A 136 1.59 4.38 10.77
CA ALA A 136 2.28 3.22 11.35
C ALA A 136 3.09 2.47 10.28
N GLY A 137 2.61 2.45 9.03
CA GLY A 137 3.33 1.88 7.89
C GLY A 137 4.64 2.58 7.59
N ARG A 138 4.74 3.90 7.85
CA ARG A 138 6.00 4.65 7.68
C ARG A 138 7.11 4.07 8.55
N GLU A 139 6.82 3.86 9.82
CA GLU A 139 7.80 3.25 10.75
C GLU A 139 8.10 1.81 10.38
N GLY A 140 7.09 1.05 9.94
CA GLY A 140 7.28 -0.30 9.44
C GLY A 140 8.24 -0.35 8.24
N LEU A 141 8.06 0.55 7.28
CA LEU A 141 8.90 0.62 6.10
C LEU A 141 10.34 1.02 6.45
N ARG A 142 10.53 1.96 7.38
CA ARG A 142 11.85 2.29 7.90
C ARG A 142 12.54 1.08 8.51
N ARG A 143 11.82 0.31 9.30
CA ARG A 143 12.36 -0.87 9.97
C ARG A 143 12.80 -1.94 8.98
N VAL A 144 12.01 -2.27 7.97
CA VAL A 144 12.35 -3.34 7.03
C VAL A 144 13.44 -2.92 6.04
N THR A 145 13.55 -1.64 5.72
CA THR A 145 14.56 -1.13 4.78
C THR A 145 15.89 -0.79 5.45
N SER A 146 15.94 -0.75 6.78
CA SER A 146 17.18 -0.46 7.52
C SER A 146 18.00 -1.70 7.85
N ARG A 147 17.55 -2.84 7.43
CA ARG A 147 18.26 -4.13 7.66
C ARG A 147 19.43 -4.33 6.74
#